data_8c906b1cebbaa62c420ca9e77ecea8f3
#
_entry.id   8c906b1cebbaa62c420ca9e77ecea8f3
#
_cell.length_a   1.000
_cell.length_b   1.000
_cell.length_c   1.000
_cell.angle_alpha   90.00
_cell.angle_beta   90.00
_cell.angle_gamma   90.00
#
_symmetry.space_group_name_H-M   'P 1'
#
loop_
_entity.id
_entity.type
_entity.pdbx_description
1 polymer ?
#
loop_
_entity_poly.entity_id
_entity_poly.type
_entity_poly.pdbx_seq_one_letter_code
_entity_poly.pdbx_strand_id
1 'polypeptide(L)'
;MNCEILTTNQHEPTRTIRKYLTSSSWCLRGSWSKIIILFSLIIFAAPLFSQPLANPWWLALELGKLSFRNGNYGDALLSFEDARRQRRSMYEQMERDMINFLSTREARLIGDSLETVERFTSDRYYTSVTAALNELYYRVPKASLNNSANMALTAMGKLKDYPEAEYWIGEIYRIEGELTLALSQYRRAYAMRELLEDLGFSVTLQYKISDILRIRQGYNEMERTLLSIIADLDTLWVNAEMRENAPAAGEAGETTPVPYAQASASFARSAMTRTLENDGINRFLELYRYNNRIVEQAHRLLGFYYTMSGRPSAQQHLMFAFLIQNTIIIEELRRRQFDFVFTDLSSLAEEINKNALLLSYVNEVEYYKTVYYLGASLYRSGRITVANGFWSFLASQPQAGEWQSRAIVQLRSPQLEPIIERP
;
A
#
# COMPACT_ATOMS: atom_id res chain seq x y z
N MET A 1 15.71 26.23 -0.64
CA MET A 1 14.60 26.36 -1.61
C MET A 1 13.48 25.48 -1.10
N ASN A 2 12.39 26.11 -0.67
CA ASN A 2 11.30 25.51 0.09
C ASN A 2 10.43 24.62 -0.81
N CYS A 3 10.31 23.34 -0.47
CA CYS A 3 9.23 22.48 -0.98
C CYS A 3 8.05 22.61 -0.02
N GLU A 4 7.03 23.36 -0.42
CA GLU A 4 5.71 23.30 0.19
C GLU A 4 4.99 22.03 -0.26
N ILE A 5 4.72 21.17 0.72
CA ILE A 5 3.90 19.98 0.55
C ILE A 5 2.45 20.40 0.71
N LEU A 6 1.65 20.21 -0.34
CA LEU A 6 0.21 20.39 -0.35
C LEU A 6 -0.45 19.42 0.65
N THR A 7 -0.97 20.01 1.72
CA THR A 7 -1.82 19.35 2.71
C THR A 7 -3.23 19.20 2.15
N THR A 8 -3.67 17.98 1.98
CA THR A 8 -5.08 17.63 1.72
C THR A 8 -5.90 17.71 3.01
N ASN A 9 -6.96 18.51 2.93
CA ASN A 9 -8.18 18.55 3.70
C ASN A 9 -8.26 17.73 5.00
N GLN A 10 -8.09 18.43 6.12
CA GLN A 10 -8.63 18.02 7.41
C GLN A 10 -10.06 18.57 7.54
N HIS A 11 -11.04 17.68 7.65
CA HIS A 11 -12.33 18.00 8.23
C HIS A 11 -12.15 18.20 9.74
N GLU A 12 -12.28 19.44 10.18
CA GLU A 12 -12.46 19.79 11.60
C GLU A 12 -13.85 19.35 12.08
N PRO A 13 -13.94 18.81 13.28
CA PRO A 13 -15.11 18.97 14.11
C PRO A 13 -14.76 19.82 15.33
N THR A 14 -14.74 21.14 15.16
CA THR A 14 -14.84 22.08 16.28
C THR A 14 -16.26 22.63 16.32
N ARG A 15 -17.02 22.21 17.32
CA ARG A 15 -18.05 22.98 18.02
C ARG A 15 -18.83 22.06 18.95
N THR A 16 -18.64 22.28 20.23
CA THR A 16 -19.66 22.44 21.25
C THR A 16 -19.17 21.92 22.62
N ILE A 17 -18.35 22.68 23.31
CA ILE A 17 -18.38 22.70 24.78
C ILE A 17 -18.10 24.16 25.22
N ARG A 18 -19.14 24.94 25.23
CA ARG A 18 -19.18 26.21 25.99
C ARG A 18 -20.62 26.51 26.32
N LYS A 19 -21.04 26.10 27.49
CA LYS A 19 -22.11 26.67 28.30
C LYS A 19 -22.47 25.66 29.39
N TYR A 20 -22.05 25.96 30.60
CA TYR A 20 -22.74 25.73 31.86
C TYR A 20 -21.77 26.03 33.00
N LEU A 21 -21.61 27.32 33.29
CA LEU A 21 -21.18 27.80 34.57
C LEU A 21 -21.90 29.11 34.81
N THR A 22 -23.09 29.02 35.40
CA THR A 22 -23.72 30.16 36.11
C THR A 22 -24.35 29.64 37.39
N SER A 23 -23.78 30.16 38.48
CA SER A 23 -24.46 30.54 39.72
C SER A 23 -25.28 29.48 40.49
N SER A 24 -24.76 29.06 41.62
CA SER A 24 -25.53 29.05 42.83
C SER A 24 -24.65 29.22 44.06
N SER A 25 -24.69 30.42 44.62
CA SER A 25 -24.20 30.74 45.97
C SER A 25 -25.01 30.01 47.01
N TRP A 26 -24.39 29.14 47.78
CA TRP A 26 -24.95 28.68 49.05
C TRP A 26 -23.91 28.84 50.16
N CYS A 27 -24.24 29.81 51.03
CA CYS A 27 -23.60 29.98 52.35
C CYS A 27 -23.85 28.74 53.20
N LEU A 28 -22.79 28.08 53.66
CA LEU A 28 -22.85 27.24 54.86
C LEU A 28 -21.63 27.48 55.73
N ARG A 29 -21.84 28.25 56.83
CA ARG A 29 -21.01 28.30 58.00
C ARG A 29 -21.11 26.94 58.70
N GLY A 30 -20.00 26.24 58.89
CA GLY A 30 -19.99 25.05 59.74
C GLY A 30 -18.73 24.20 59.57
N SER A 31 -17.88 24.26 60.58
CA SER A 31 -16.88 23.24 60.96
C SER A 31 -15.69 23.03 60.02
N TRP A 32 -14.72 23.88 60.14
CA TRP A 32 -13.41 23.80 59.48
C TRP A 32 -12.60 22.54 59.85
N SER A 33 -12.88 21.89 60.95
CA SER A 33 -12.16 20.66 61.37
C SER A 33 -12.47 19.41 60.56
N LYS A 34 -13.65 19.29 59.97
CA LYS A 34 -14.01 18.12 59.15
C LYS A 34 -13.50 18.25 57.68
N ILE A 35 -13.29 19.46 57.21
CA ILE A 35 -12.76 19.74 55.86
C ILE A 35 -11.27 19.42 55.80
N ILE A 36 -10.50 19.66 56.84
CA ILE A 36 -9.06 19.36 56.89
C ILE A 36 -8.81 17.84 56.88
N ILE A 37 -9.64 17.05 57.55
CA ILE A 37 -9.52 15.57 57.55
C ILE A 37 -9.88 14.98 56.19
N LEU A 38 -10.88 15.55 55.47
CA LEU A 38 -11.24 15.11 54.13
C LEU A 38 -10.16 15.48 53.10
N PHE A 39 -9.55 16.67 53.23
CA PHE A 39 -8.45 17.09 52.35
C PHE A 39 -7.17 16.30 52.58
N SER A 40 -6.84 15.93 53.83
CA SER A 40 -5.68 15.08 54.08
C SER A 40 -5.87 13.64 53.61
N LEU A 41 -7.12 13.10 53.60
CA LEU A 41 -7.41 11.79 53.03
C LEU A 41 -7.35 11.80 51.47
N ILE A 42 -7.70 12.90 50.84
CA ILE A 42 -7.57 13.07 49.38
C ILE A 42 -6.11 13.24 48.96
N ILE A 43 -5.28 13.92 49.78
CA ILE A 43 -3.85 14.10 49.49
C ILE A 43 -3.06 12.79 49.69
N PHE A 44 -3.47 11.91 50.62
CA PHE A 44 -2.83 10.60 50.79
C PHE A 44 -3.34 9.52 49.85
N ALA A 45 -4.52 9.69 49.24
CA ALA A 45 -5.03 8.78 48.21
C ALA A 45 -4.55 9.14 46.78
N ALA A 46 -4.02 10.35 46.58
CA ALA A 46 -3.54 10.80 45.28
C ALA A 46 -2.30 10.06 44.73
N PRO A 47 -1.38 9.50 45.49
CA PRO A 47 -0.25 8.76 44.90
C PRO A 47 -0.57 7.34 44.48
N LEU A 48 -1.75 6.79 44.78
CA LEU A 48 -2.15 5.44 44.37
C LEU A 48 -2.78 5.38 42.97
N PHE A 49 -3.13 6.52 42.36
CA PHE A 49 -3.75 6.60 41.02
C PHE A 49 -2.91 7.33 39.97
N SER A 50 -1.68 7.74 40.31
CA SER A 50 -0.78 8.30 39.31
C SER A 50 0.30 7.30 38.91
N GLN A 51 -0.07 6.11 38.48
CA GLN A 51 0.73 5.49 37.44
C GLN A 51 0.55 6.38 36.21
N PRO A 52 1.64 6.92 35.63
CA PRO A 52 1.51 7.59 34.36
C PRO A 52 0.81 6.59 33.46
N LEU A 53 -0.37 6.96 32.97
CA LEU A 53 -1.05 6.20 31.93
C LEU A 53 0.00 6.02 30.84
N ALA A 54 0.59 4.83 30.75
CA ALA A 54 1.54 4.54 29.70
C ALA A 54 0.86 4.97 28.40
N ASN A 55 1.53 5.82 27.63
CA ASN A 55 0.97 6.32 26.39
C ASN A 55 0.47 5.10 25.59
N PRO A 56 -0.79 5.10 25.13
CA PRO A 56 -1.30 3.94 24.42
C PRO A 56 -0.43 3.66 23.18
N TRP A 57 -0.25 2.41 22.84
CA TRP A 57 0.64 1.96 21.75
C TRP A 57 0.44 2.69 20.41
N TRP A 58 -0.80 3.07 20.08
CA TRP A 58 -1.12 3.85 18.89
C TRP A 58 -0.57 5.28 18.96
N LEU A 59 -0.56 5.91 20.15
CA LEU A 59 0.02 7.23 20.36
C LEU A 59 1.55 7.18 20.20
N ALA A 60 2.21 6.12 20.70
CA ALA A 60 3.63 5.91 20.47
C ALA A 60 3.95 5.78 18.98
N LEU A 61 3.11 5.09 18.20
CA LEU A 61 3.24 5.03 16.74
C LEU A 61 3.14 6.42 16.09
N GLU A 62 2.15 7.22 16.46
CA GLU A 62 1.97 8.57 15.90
C GLU A 62 3.11 9.51 16.28
N LEU A 63 3.61 9.44 17.51
CA LEU A 63 4.80 10.18 17.93
C LEU A 63 6.04 9.76 17.13
N GLY A 64 6.19 8.46 16.86
CA GLY A 64 7.25 7.95 16.00
C GLY A 64 7.16 8.50 14.58
N LYS A 65 5.95 8.54 13.99
CA LYS A 65 5.72 9.13 12.66
C LYS A 65 6.05 10.63 12.64
N LEU A 66 5.72 11.36 13.71
CA LEU A 66 6.06 12.78 13.82
C LEU A 66 7.58 12.98 13.90
N SER A 67 8.29 12.22 14.74
CA SER A 67 9.75 12.26 14.85
C SER A 67 10.42 11.90 13.53
N PHE A 68 9.90 10.89 12.82
CA PHE A 68 10.37 10.50 11.49
C PHE A 68 10.24 11.64 10.45
N ARG A 69 9.09 12.32 10.40
CA ARG A 69 8.87 13.48 9.51
C ARG A 69 9.81 14.64 9.83
N ASN A 70 10.19 14.80 11.08
CA ASN A 70 11.13 15.82 11.53
C ASN A 70 12.62 15.43 11.32
N GLY A 71 12.90 14.24 10.79
CA GLY A 71 14.24 13.74 10.56
C GLY A 71 14.92 13.16 11.83
N ASN A 72 14.22 13.05 12.94
CA ASN A 72 14.72 12.51 14.20
C ASN A 72 14.58 10.98 14.23
N TYR A 73 15.38 10.28 13.41
CA TYR A 73 15.22 8.84 13.19
C TYR A 73 15.48 7.99 14.42
N GLY A 74 16.42 8.40 15.30
CA GLY A 74 16.67 7.71 16.56
C GLY A 74 15.48 7.72 17.52
N ASP A 75 14.85 8.89 17.71
CA ASP A 75 13.65 9.02 18.54
C ASP A 75 12.44 8.31 17.91
N ALA A 76 12.36 8.35 16.58
CA ALA A 76 11.34 7.63 15.83
C ALA A 76 11.44 6.12 16.03
N LEU A 77 12.66 5.56 15.93
CA LEU A 77 12.93 4.14 16.15
C LEU A 77 12.50 3.69 17.54
N LEU A 78 12.92 4.44 18.58
CA LEU A 78 12.53 4.16 19.96
C LEU A 78 10.99 4.19 20.14
N SER A 79 10.32 5.15 19.52
CA SER A 79 8.87 5.29 19.61
C SER A 79 8.14 4.13 18.89
N PHE A 80 8.63 3.66 17.74
CA PHE A 80 8.05 2.52 17.03
C PHE A 80 8.29 1.20 17.78
N GLU A 81 9.47 1.01 18.36
CA GLU A 81 9.76 -0.14 19.21
C GLU A 81 8.91 -0.14 20.48
N ASP A 82 8.67 1.03 21.06
CA ASP A 82 7.80 1.19 22.22
C ASP A 82 6.35 0.87 21.85
N ALA A 83 5.84 1.38 20.72
CA ALA A 83 4.51 1.05 20.20
C ALA A 83 4.33 -0.47 20.05
N ARG A 84 5.31 -1.15 19.44
CA ARG A 84 5.31 -2.60 19.27
C ARG A 84 5.29 -3.36 20.60
N ARG A 85 6.14 -2.93 21.54
CA ARG A 85 6.24 -3.53 22.89
C ARG A 85 4.96 -3.35 23.69
N GLN A 86 4.39 -2.15 23.68
CA GLN A 86 3.16 -1.83 24.40
C GLN A 86 1.97 -2.61 23.84
N ARG A 87 1.81 -2.67 22.51
CA ARG A 87 0.76 -3.47 21.86
C ARG A 87 0.86 -4.93 22.28
N ARG A 88 2.07 -5.51 22.20
CA ARG A 88 2.31 -6.90 22.61
C ARG A 88 1.94 -7.13 24.07
N SER A 89 2.44 -6.27 24.97
CA SER A 89 2.16 -6.37 26.42
C SER A 89 0.67 -6.30 26.73
N MET A 90 -0.07 -5.43 26.04
CA MET A 90 -1.53 -5.31 26.22
C MET A 90 -2.25 -6.60 25.84
N TYR A 91 -1.96 -7.16 24.65
CA TYR A 91 -2.62 -8.39 24.22
C TYR A 91 -2.16 -9.62 25.01
N GLU A 92 -0.93 -9.66 25.50
CA GLU A 92 -0.47 -10.70 26.44
C GLU A 92 -1.15 -10.60 27.80
N GLN A 93 -1.42 -9.38 28.28
CA GLN A 93 -2.22 -9.19 29.50
C GLN A 93 -3.64 -9.67 29.29
N MET A 94 -4.27 -9.28 28.18
CA MET A 94 -5.61 -9.69 27.82
C MET A 94 -5.74 -11.22 27.67
N GLU A 95 -4.72 -11.88 27.11
CA GLU A 95 -4.64 -13.34 27.03
C GLU A 95 -4.57 -13.98 28.43
N ARG A 96 -3.74 -13.43 29.32
CA ARG A 96 -3.69 -13.89 30.72
C ARG A 96 -5.03 -13.71 31.43
N ASP A 97 -5.68 -12.57 31.23
CA ASP A 97 -6.99 -12.27 31.82
C ASP A 97 -8.06 -13.25 31.29
N MET A 98 -8.03 -13.58 30.00
CA MET A 98 -8.89 -14.59 29.40
C MET A 98 -8.66 -15.97 30.02
N ILE A 99 -7.41 -16.40 30.15
CA ILE A 99 -7.05 -17.68 30.78
C ILE A 99 -7.52 -17.73 32.24
N ASN A 100 -7.30 -16.63 32.99
CA ASN A 100 -7.77 -16.51 34.37
C ASN A 100 -9.31 -16.55 34.43
N PHE A 101 -10.00 -15.83 33.54
CA PHE A 101 -11.47 -15.90 33.45
C PHE A 101 -11.98 -17.33 33.22
N LEU A 102 -11.35 -18.06 32.31
CA LEU A 102 -11.72 -19.44 32.03
C LEU A 102 -11.53 -20.37 33.25
N SER A 103 -10.53 -20.07 34.09
CA SER A 103 -10.24 -20.84 35.31
C SER A 103 -11.14 -20.43 36.49
N THR A 104 -11.34 -19.10 36.68
CA THR A 104 -12.05 -18.54 37.86
C THR A 104 -13.46 -18.06 37.52
N ARG A 105 -13.82 -17.90 36.27
CA ARG A 105 -15.08 -17.31 35.75
C ARG A 105 -15.33 -15.88 36.24
N GLU A 106 -14.26 -15.08 36.36
CA GLU A 106 -14.35 -13.67 36.71
C GLU A 106 -14.64 -12.79 35.46
N ALA A 107 -15.92 -12.61 35.17
CA ALA A 107 -16.38 -11.87 33.98
C ALA A 107 -15.89 -10.41 33.93
N ARG A 108 -15.58 -9.81 35.10
CA ARG A 108 -15.15 -8.41 35.19
C ARG A 108 -13.81 -8.16 34.50
N LEU A 109 -12.82 -9.04 34.70
CA LEU A 109 -11.49 -8.89 34.09
C LEU A 109 -11.57 -8.85 32.57
N ILE A 110 -12.42 -9.68 31.96
CA ILE A 110 -12.62 -9.69 30.51
C ILE A 110 -13.28 -8.39 30.03
N GLY A 111 -14.28 -7.87 30.77
CA GLY A 111 -14.95 -6.62 30.45
C GLY A 111 -13.98 -5.43 30.42
N ASP A 112 -13.13 -5.29 31.41
CA ASP A 112 -12.13 -4.23 31.50
C ASP A 112 -11.09 -4.34 30.36
N SER A 113 -10.65 -5.55 30.04
CA SER A 113 -9.72 -5.81 28.93
C SER A 113 -10.37 -5.51 27.57
N LEU A 114 -11.65 -5.89 27.38
CA LEU A 114 -12.41 -5.60 26.18
C LEU A 114 -12.56 -4.09 25.95
N GLU A 115 -12.92 -3.32 26.97
CA GLU A 115 -13.03 -1.85 26.88
C GLU A 115 -11.70 -1.21 26.45
N THR A 116 -10.58 -1.75 26.92
CA THR A 116 -9.25 -1.27 26.54
C THR A 116 -8.97 -1.53 25.05
N VAL A 117 -9.33 -2.69 24.54
CA VAL A 117 -9.15 -3.04 23.13
C VAL A 117 -10.10 -2.23 22.24
N GLU A 118 -11.34 -2.08 22.65
CA GLU A 118 -12.39 -1.38 21.89
C GLU A 118 -12.02 0.05 21.53
N ARG A 119 -11.23 0.72 22.37
CA ARG A 119 -10.78 2.08 22.11
C ARG A 119 -9.76 2.20 20.97
N PHE A 120 -9.01 1.15 20.65
CA PHE A 120 -7.78 1.28 19.89
C PHE A 120 -7.64 0.32 18.71
N THR A 121 -8.58 -0.56 18.48
CA THR A 121 -8.53 -1.52 17.36
C THR A 121 -9.72 -1.33 16.43
N SER A 122 -9.44 -0.99 15.18
CA SER A 122 -10.40 -0.99 14.06
C SER A 122 -10.20 -2.20 13.13
N ASP A 123 -9.45 -3.19 13.58
CA ASP A 123 -9.01 -4.33 12.82
C ASP A 123 -10.12 -5.37 12.57
N ARG A 124 -10.05 -6.09 11.45
CA ARG A 124 -10.96 -7.18 11.13
C ARG A 124 -10.92 -8.34 12.15
N TYR A 125 -9.79 -8.55 12.81
CA TYR A 125 -9.67 -9.49 13.92
C TYR A 125 -10.32 -9.00 15.19
N TYR A 126 -10.40 -7.70 15.39
CA TYR A 126 -11.10 -7.08 16.50
C TYR A 126 -12.55 -7.57 16.61
N THR A 127 -13.28 -7.58 15.49
CA THR A 127 -14.66 -8.08 15.48
C THR A 127 -14.76 -9.51 15.97
N SER A 128 -13.81 -10.38 15.58
CA SER A 128 -13.77 -11.78 16.02
C SER A 128 -13.43 -11.90 17.51
N VAL A 129 -12.45 -11.11 18.00
CA VAL A 129 -12.10 -11.06 19.43
C VAL A 129 -13.28 -10.52 20.24
N THR A 130 -13.86 -9.41 19.82
CA THR A 130 -15.00 -8.77 20.49
C THR A 130 -16.19 -9.70 20.55
N ALA A 131 -16.54 -10.37 19.44
CA ALA A 131 -17.64 -11.33 19.40
C ALA A 131 -17.40 -12.50 20.36
N ALA A 132 -16.20 -13.08 20.35
CA ALA A 132 -15.85 -14.20 21.23
C ALA A 132 -15.82 -13.78 22.71
N LEU A 133 -15.30 -12.60 23.04
CA LEU A 133 -15.28 -12.08 24.41
C LEU A 133 -16.69 -11.73 24.91
N ASN A 134 -17.54 -11.13 24.06
CA ASN A 134 -18.93 -10.87 24.41
C ASN A 134 -19.69 -12.17 24.67
N GLU A 135 -19.47 -13.20 23.86
CA GLU A 135 -20.04 -14.51 24.06
C GLU A 135 -19.60 -15.10 25.41
N LEU A 136 -18.31 -15.01 25.77
CA LEU A 136 -17.78 -15.43 27.04
C LEU A 136 -18.37 -14.64 28.21
N TYR A 137 -18.52 -13.34 28.06
CA TYR A 137 -19.06 -12.43 29.08
C TYR A 137 -20.52 -12.73 29.40
N TYR A 138 -21.34 -12.99 28.38
CA TYR A 138 -22.79 -13.29 28.56
C TYR A 138 -23.12 -14.76 28.84
N ARG A 139 -22.12 -15.58 29.15
CA ARG A 139 -22.29 -16.97 29.65
C ARG A 139 -22.97 -17.91 28.67
N VAL A 140 -22.36 -18.15 27.57
CA VAL A 140 -22.77 -19.17 26.60
C VAL A 140 -22.69 -20.58 27.19
N PRO A 141 -23.51 -21.55 26.74
CA PRO A 141 -23.44 -22.95 27.14
C PRO A 141 -22.03 -23.52 27.09
N LYS A 142 -21.65 -24.32 28.07
CA LYS A 142 -20.27 -24.80 28.30
C LYS A 142 -19.59 -25.44 27.08
N ALA A 143 -20.37 -25.98 26.15
CA ALA A 143 -19.85 -26.57 24.90
C ALA A 143 -19.34 -25.50 23.88
N SER A 144 -19.99 -24.33 23.80
CA SER A 144 -19.60 -23.24 22.92
C SER A 144 -18.48 -22.38 23.52
N LEU A 145 -18.39 -22.35 24.87
CA LEU A 145 -17.41 -21.55 25.60
C LEU A 145 -15.98 -21.87 25.18
N ASN A 146 -15.63 -23.15 25.05
CA ASN A 146 -14.27 -23.54 24.66
C ASN A 146 -13.91 -23.10 23.24
N ASN A 147 -14.87 -23.13 22.31
CA ASN A 147 -14.64 -22.70 20.93
C ASN A 147 -14.46 -21.19 20.88
N SER A 148 -15.31 -20.41 21.53
CA SER A 148 -15.20 -18.95 21.60
C SER A 148 -13.92 -18.51 22.30
N ALA A 149 -13.52 -19.18 23.38
CA ALA A 149 -12.26 -18.95 24.07
C ALA A 149 -11.05 -19.22 23.16
N ASN A 150 -11.04 -20.35 22.46
CA ASN A 150 -9.96 -20.69 21.53
C ASN A 150 -9.87 -19.70 20.35
N MET A 151 -11.02 -19.28 19.81
CA MET A 151 -11.06 -18.25 18.77
C MET A 151 -10.47 -16.92 19.27
N ALA A 152 -10.88 -16.48 20.46
CA ALA A 152 -10.37 -15.23 21.05
C ALA A 152 -8.86 -15.32 21.35
N LEU A 153 -8.39 -16.40 21.94
CA LEU A 153 -6.96 -16.62 22.20
C LEU A 153 -6.13 -16.65 20.91
N THR A 154 -6.64 -17.30 19.86
CA THR A 154 -5.99 -17.33 18.55
C THR A 154 -5.93 -15.93 17.92
N ALA A 155 -7.02 -15.17 17.98
CA ALA A 155 -7.08 -13.81 17.48
C ALA A 155 -6.13 -12.88 18.26
N MET A 156 -6.13 -12.94 19.60
CA MET A 156 -5.21 -12.17 20.44
C MET A 156 -3.75 -12.53 20.17
N GLY A 157 -3.44 -13.80 19.92
CA GLY A 157 -2.12 -14.25 19.54
C GLY A 157 -1.60 -13.55 18.28
N LYS A 158 -2.47 -13.33 17.27
CA LYS A 158 -2.14 -12.57 16.06
C LYS A 158 -2.02 -11.07 16.34
N LEU A 159 -2.95 -10.49 17.11
CA LEU A 159 -2.99 -9.06 17.41
C LEU A 159 -1.81 -8.53 18.24
N LYS A 160 -1.01 -9.41 18.85
CA LYS A 160 0.26 -9.06 19.51
C LYS A 160 1.27 -8.40 18.57
N ASP A 161 1.20 -8.73 17.30
CA ASP A 161 2.11 -8.21 16.30
C ASP A 161 1.60 -6.85 15.77
N TYR A 162 2.53 -6.02 15.31
CA TYR A 162 2.23 -4.65 14.85
C TYR A 162 2.93 -4.35 13.53
N PRO A 163 2.31 -4.73 12.38
CA PRO A 163 2.93 -4.60 11.07
C PRO A 163 3.24 -3.15 10.68
N GLU A 164 2.43 -2.16 11.10
CA GLU A 164 2.71 -0.76 10.85
C GLU A 164 3.99 -0.28 11.53
N ALA A 165 4.25 -0.72 12.76
CA ALA A 165 5.49 -0.40 13.45
C ALA A 165 6.69 -1.05 12.77
N GLU A 166 6.59 -2.31 12.35
CA GLU A 166 7.65 -2.99 11.59
C GLU A 166 7.95 -2.28 10.26
N TYR A 167 6.93 -1.79 9.55
CA TYR A 167 7.11 -0.99 8.34
C TYR A 167 7.93 0.27 8.61
N TRP A 168 7.57 1.05 9.63
CA TRP A 168 8.25 2.30 9.92
C TRP A 168 9.69 2.08 10.40
N ILE A 169 9.95 1.02 11.16
CA ILE A 169 11.31 0.59 11.49
C ILE A 169 12.08 0.26 10.21
N GLY A 170 11.46 -0.45 9.27
CA GLY A 170 12.04 -0.74 7.95
C GLY A 170 12.36 0.53 7.15
N GLU A 171 11.52 1.57 7.19
CA GLU A 171 11.78 2.87 6.54
C GLU A 171 13.00 3.58 7.15
N ILE A 172 13.19 3.50 8.46
CA ILE A 172 14.39 4.06 9.11
C ILE A 172 15.64 3.34 8.60
N TYR A 173 15.68 2.01 8.66
CA TYR A 173 16.83 1.24 8.16
C TYR A 173 17.09 1.49 6.67
N ARG A 174 16.06 1.69 5.87
CA ARG A 174 16.22 2.02 4.45
C ARG A 174 16.89 3.38 4.25
N ILE A 175 16.53 4.39 5.04
CA ILE A 175 17.14 5.74 4.99
C ILE A 175 18.59 5.69 5.47
N GLU A 176 18.90 4.88 6.47
CA GLU A 176 20.25 4.66 6.98
C GLU A 176 21.12 3.81 6.05
N GLY A 177 20.55 3.26 4.96
CA GLY A 177 21.27 2.42 4.01
C GLY A 177 21.38 0.95 4.42
N GLU A 178 20.81 0.57 5.56
CA GLU A 178 20.81 -0.79 6.09
C GLU A 178 19.77 -1.68 5.41
N LEU A 179 19.96 -1.88 4.09
CA LEU A 179 18.97 -2.52 3.22
C LEU A 179 18.60 -3.95 3.64
N THR A 180 19.52 -4.68 4.28
CA THR A 180 19.24 -6.05 4.77
C THR A 180 18.26 -6.03 5.94
N LEU A 181 18.44 -5.10 6.87
CA LEU A 181 17.55 -4.92 8.01
C LEU A 181 16.18 -4.39 7.54
N ALA A 182 16.17 -3.40 6.64
CA ALA A 182 14.95 -2.87 6.03
C ALA A 182 14.13 -3.99 5.36
N LEU A 183 14.77 -4.83 4.53
CA LEU A 183 14.10 -5.97 3.87
C LEU A 183 13.52 -6.95 4.89
N SER A 184 14.25 -7.25 5.97
CA SER A 184 13.76 -8.12 7.03
C SER A 184 12.51 -7.56 7.70
N GLN A 185 12.49 -6.25 7.99
CA GLN A 185 11.35 -5.61 8.62
C GLN A 185 10.13 -5.55 7.69
N TYR A 186 10.31 -5.22 6.41
CA TYR A 186 9.21 -5.23 5.44
C TYR A 186 8.63 -6.63 5.23
N ARG A 187 9.47 -7.68 5.16
CA ARG A 187 8.99 -9.06 5.08
C ARG A 187 8.21 -9.46 6.33
N ARG A 188 8.65 -9.03 7.51
CA ARG A 188 7.93 -9.26 8.77
C ARG A 188 6.57 -8.57 8.73
N ALA A 189 6.52 -7.28 8.36
CA ALA A 189 5.28 -6.55 8.20
C ALA A 189 4.34 -7.22 7.17
N TYR A 190 4.87 -7.67 6.03
CA TYR A 190 4.10 -8.34 4.99
C TYR A 190 3.58 -9.72 5.42
N ALA A 191 4.35 -10.47 6.21
CA ALA A 191 3.89 -11.74 6.77
C ALA A 191 2.66 -11.56 7.67
N MET A 192 2.50 -10.39 8.27
CA MET A 192 1.38 -10.00 9.14
C MET A 192 0.36 -9.10 8.41
N ARG A 193 0.33 -9.10 7.07
CA ARG A 193 -0.49 -8.18 6.26
C ARG A 193 -1.99 -8.26 6.55
N GLU A 194 -2.45 -9.38 7.10
CA GLU A 194 -3.85 -9.55 7.50
C GLU A 194 -4.26 -8.64 8.65
N LEU A 195 -3.29 -8.13 9.43
CA LEU A 195 -3.48 -7.23 10.56
C LEU A 195 -3.41 -5.76 10.18
N LEU A 196 -3.05 -5.44 8.93
CA LEU A 196 -2.98 -4.06 8.46
C LEU A 196 -4.38 -3.43 8.42
N GLU A 197 -4.49 -2.21 8.92
CA GLU A 197 -5.73 -1.43 8.87
C GLU A 197 -6.17 -1.16 7.44
N ASP A 198 -5.20 -0.83 6.58
CA ASP A 198 -5.41 -0.66 5.14
C ASP A 198 -4.82 -1.84 4.36
N LEU A 199 -5.70 -2.61 3.72
CA LEU A 199 -5.29 -3.72 2.87
C LEU A 199 -4.45 -3.28 1.66
N GLY A 200 -4.65 -2.05 1.17
CA GLY A 200 -3.82 -1.45 0.11
C GLY A 200 -2.36 -1.26 0.54
N PHE A 201 -2.11 -1.16 1.85
CA PHE A 201 -0.77 -1.05 2.39
C PHE A 201 0.07 -2.32 2.19
N SER A 202 -0.55 -3.48 2.06
CA SER A 202 0.14 -4.73 1.74
C SER A 202 0.86 -4.66 0.39
N VAL A 203 0.27 -3.99 -0.58
CA VAL A 203 0.86 -3.76 -1.91
C VAL A 203 2.05 -2.80 -1.82
N THR A 204 1.91 -1.75 -1.01
CA THR A 204 3.03 -0.84 -0.73
C THR A 204 4.24 -1.59 -0.16
N LEU A 205 4.02 -2.52 0.78
CA LEU A 205 5.07 -3.38 1.32
C LEU A 205 5.72 -4.25 0.24
N GLN A 206 4.94 -4.85 -0.67
CA GLN A 206 5.48 -5.64 -1.77
C GLN A 206 6.35 -4.78 -2.70
N TYR A 207 5.97 -3.55 -3.01
CA TYR A 207 6.80 -2.64 -3.78
C TYR A 207 8.09 -2.25 -3.05
N LYS A 208 8.03 -1.95 -1.75
CA LYS A 208 9.23 -1.67 -0.94
C LYS A 208 10.20 -2.87 -0.90
N ILE A 209 9.68 -4.09 -0.77
CA ILE A 209 10.47 -5.32 -0.87
C ILE A 209 11.11 -5.43 -2.25
N SER A 210 10.33 -5.22 -3.32
CA SER A 210 10.81 -5.30 -4.71
C SER A 210 11.90 -4.29 -5.01
N ASP A 211 11.80 -3.06 -4.51
CA ASP A 211 12.80 -2.01 -4.69
C ASP A 211 14.14 -2.39 -4.03
N ILE A 212 14.11 -2.90 -2.79
CA ILE A 212 15.34 -3.36 -2.14
C ILE A 212 15.93 -4.57 -2.87
N LEU A 213 15.10 -5.52 -3.30
CA LEU A 213 15.56 -6.69 -4.05
C LEU A 213 16.20 -6.27 -5.37
N ARG A 214 15.66 -5.26 -6.07
CA ARG A 214 16.25 -4.68 -7.29
C ARG A 214 17.63 -4.12 -7.02
N ILE A 215 17.80 -3.31 -5.98
CA ILE A 215 19.11 -2.74 -5.60
C ILE A 215 20.12 -3.86 -5.25
N ARG A 216 19.67 -4.92 -4.59
CA ARG A 216 20.49 -6.07 -4.20
C ARG A 216 20.65 -7.14 -5.29
N GLN A 217 20.13 -6.87 -6.49
CA GLN A 217 20.13 -7.81 -7.62
C GLN A 217 19.42 -9.15 -7.35
N GLY A 218 18.50 -9.18 -6.40
CA GLY A 218 17.65 -10.32 -6.07
C GLY A 218 16.49 -10.50 -7.06
N TYR A 219 16.80 -10.50 -8.36
CA TYR A 219 15.82 -10.38 -9.43
C TYR A 219 14.76 -11.49 -9.46
N ASN A 220 15.12 -12.73 -9.13
CA ASN A 220 14.15 -13.83 -9.12
C ASN A 220 13.05 -13.68 -8.05
N GLU A 221 13.40 -13.12 -6.90
CA GLU A 221 12.43 -12.87 -5.84
C GLU A 221 11.63 -11.60 -6.15
N MET A 222 12.28 -10.54 -6.66
CA MET A 222 11.62 -9.35 -7.16
C MET A 222 10.54 -9.72 -8.20
N GLU A 223 10.89 -10.53 -9.20
CA GLU A 223 9.97 -11.01 -10.23
C GLU A 223 8.76 -11.71 -9.61
N ARG A 224 8.97 -12.65 -8.70
CA ARG A 224 7.87 -13.35 -8.01
C ARG A 224 6.96 -12.41 -7.23
N THR A 225 7.55 -11.43 -6.55
CA THR A 225 6.79 -10.45 -5.78
C THR A 225 5.93 -9.55 -6.70
N LEU A 226 6.50 -9.08 -7.81
CA LEU A 226 5.77 -8.24 -8.77
C LEU A 226 4.68 -9.02 -9.52
N LEU A 227 4.96 -10.27 -9.89
CA LEU A 227 3.95 -11.15 -10.49
C LEU A 227 2.81 -11.46 -9.53
N SER A 228 3.08 -11.59 -8.25
CA SER A 228 2.03 -11.76 -7.23
C SER A 228 1.11 -10.54 -7.15
N ILE A 229 1.65 -9.31 -7.21
CA ILE A 229 0.83 -8.08 -7.27
C ILE A 229 -0.10 -8.10 -8.49
N ILE A 230 0.43 -8.46 -9.65
CA ILE A 230 -0.35 -8.53 -10.89
C ILE A 230 -1.41 -9.64 -10.79
N ALA A 231 -1.03 -10.82 -10.29
CA ALA A 231 -1.95 -11.94 -10.13
C ALA A 231 -3.14 -11.61 -9.20
N ASP A 232 -2.89 -10.84 -8.16
CA ASP A 232 -3.92 -10.49 -7.17
C ASP A 232 -4.81 -9.31 -7.64
N LEU A 233 -4.28 -8.39 -8.46
CA LEU A 233 -4.91 -7.09 -8.69
C LEU A 233 -5.17 -6.75 -10.17
N ASP A 234 -4.58 -7.48 -11.12
CA ASP A 234 -4.80 -7.27 -12.55
C ASP A 234 -5.70 -8.34 -13.17
N THR A 235 -6.98 -8.07 -13.20
CA THR A 235 -7.98 -8.99 -13.76
C THR A 235 -7.82 -9.22 -15.27
N LEU A 236 -7.27 -8.25 -16.00
CA LEU A 236 -7.02 -8.40 -17.44
C LEU A 236 -5.84 -9.32 -17.70
N TRP A 237 -4.84 -9.29 -16.84
CA TRP A 237 -3.65 -10.13 -16.97
C TRP A 237 -3.90 -11.57 -16.54
N VAL A 238 -4.43 -11.78 -15.35
CA VAL A 238 -4.67 -13.10 -14.73
C VAL A 238 -5.54 -13.99 -15.59
N ASN A 239 -6.63 -13.44 -16.12
CA ASN A 239 -7.54 -14.20 -16.96
C ASN A 239 -6.91 -14.67 -18.29
N ALA A 240 -5.82 -14.05 -18.71
CA ALA A 240 -5.09 -14.43 -19.91
C ALA A 240 -4.06 -15.54 -19.67
N GLU A 241 -3.32 -15.50 -18.53
CA GLU A 241 -2.30 -16.52 -18.20
C GLU A 241 -2.90 -17.88 -17.87
N MET A 242 -4.06 -17.93 -17.22
CA MET A 242 -4.73 -19.20 -16.93
C MET A 242 -5.08 -19.99 -18.20
N ARG A 243 -5.16 -19.34 -19.33
CA ARG A 243 -5.49 -19.99 -20.62
C ARG A 243 -4.25 -20.42 -21.41
N GLU A 244 -3.15 -19.67 -21.34
CA GLU A 244 -1.87 -20.05 -21.95
C GLU A 244 -1.26 -21.29 -21.29
N ASN A 245 -1.53 -21.47 -19.99
CA ASN A 245 -1.04 -22.61 -19.18
C ASN A 245 -2.07 -23.75 -19.07
N ALA A 246 -3.27 -23.62 -19.66
CA ALA A 246 -4.22 -24.72 -19.73
C ALA A 246 -3.66 -25.83 -20.67
N PRO A 247 -3.60 -27.09 -20.22
CA PRO A 247 -3.15 -28.17 -21.10
C PRO A 247 -4.01 -28.16 -22.36
N ALA A 248 -3.36 -28.28 -23.52
CA ALA A 248 -4.04 -28.32 -24.80
C ALA A 248 -5.18 -29.33 -24.70
N ALA A 249 -6.41 -28.91 -24.99
CA ALA A 249 -7.63 -29.71 -24.86
C ALA A 249 -7.58 -30.87 -25.90
N GLY A 250 -6.88 -31.93 -25.53
CA GLY A 250 -6.67 -33.11 -26.35
C GLY A 250 -6.97 -34.44 -25.68
N GLU A 251 -7.01 -34.49 -24.36
CA GLU A 251 -7.08 -35.79 -23.65
C GLU A 251 -8.01 -35.86 -22.43
N ALA A 252 -8.83 -34.84 -22.14
CA ALA A 252 -9.81 -34.92 -21.05
C ALA A 252 -11.22 -34.67 -21.62
N GLY A 253 -11.94 -35.75 -21.81
CA GLY A 253 -13.37 -35.70 -22.11
C GLY A 253 -14.17 -35.25 -20.92
N GLU A 254 -14.36 -33.96 -20.81
CA GLU A 254 -15.42 -33.21 -20.17
C GLU A 254 -14.94 -31.75 -20.07
N THR A 255 -15.31 -30.96 -21.09
CA THR A 255 -15.03 -29.51 -21.11
C THR A 255 -15.91 -28.83 -20.10
N THR A 256 -15.38 -28.52 -18.91
CA THR A 256 -15.98 -27.47 -18.09
C THR A 256 -15.95 -26.16 -18.87
N PRO A 257 -17.07 -25.49 -19.08
CA PRO A 257 -17.10 -24.26 -19.87
C PRO A 257 -16.26 -23.20 -19.17
N VAL A 258 -15.22 -22.72 -19.88
CA VAL A 258 -14.39 -21.60 -19.39
C VAL A 258 -15.29 -20.38 -19.19
N PRO A 259 -15.29 -19.72 -18.02
CA PRO A 259 -16.13 -18.55 -17.81
C PRO A 259 -15.91 -17.51 -18.90
N TYR A 260 -16.98 -16.97 -19.46
CA TYR A 260 -16.96 -15.99 -20.56
C TYR A 260 -15.99 -14.82 -20.33
N ALA A 261 -15.87 -14.36 -19.06
CA ALA A 261 -14.96 -13.28 -18.66
C ALA A 261 -13.48 -13.61 -18.92
N GLN A 262 -13.04 -14.86 -18.71
CA GLN A 262 -11.65 -15.29 -18.94
C GLN A 262 -11.32 -15.37 -20.44
N ALA A 263 -12.25 -15.83 -21.25
CA ALA A 263 -12.10 -15.86 -22.71
C ALA A 263 -11.97 -14.44 -23.29
N SER A 264 -12.71 -13.47 -22.76
CA SER A 264 -12.71 -12.08 -23.23
C SER A 264 -11.39 -11.35 -22.90
N ALA A 265 -10.76 -11.60 -21.74
CA ALA A 265 -9.54 -10.91 -21.33
C ALA A 265 -8.31 -11.31 -22.17
N SER A 266 -8.11 -12.60 -22.48
CA SER A 266 -7.00 -13.02 -23.35
C SER A 266 -7.17 -12.51 -24.78
N PHE A 267 -8.41 -12.47 -25.27
CA PHE A 267 -8.72 -11.89 -26.57
C PHE A 267 -8.44 -10.38 -26.58
N ALA A 268 -8.81 -9.66 -25.51
CA ALA A 268 -8.54 -8.24 -25.38
C ALA A 268 -7.04 -7.94 -25.39
N ARG A 269 -6.21 -8.70 -24.64
CA ARG A 269 -4.75 -8.53 -24.63
C ARG A 269 -4.13 -8.76 -26.01
N SER A 270 -4.54 -9.82 -26.70
CA SER A 270 -4.09 -10.11 -28.06
C SER A 270 -4.53 -9.07 -29.07
N ALA A 271 -5.75 -8.51 -28.91
CA ALA A 271 -6.24 -7.42 -29.73
C ALA A 271 -5.46 -6.12 -29.49
N MET A 272 -5.19 -5.77 -28.23
CA MET A 272 -4.36 -4.63 -27.85
C MET A 272 -2.97 -4.70 -28.46
N THR A 273 -2.30 -5.86 -28.33
CA THR A 273 -0.98 -6.09 -28.92
C THR A 273 -1.00 -5.92 -30.44
N ARG A 274 -1.96 -6.54 -31.11
CA ARG A 274 -2.12 -6.42 -32.58
C ARG A 274 -2.41 -4.99 -33.02
N THR A 275 -3.26 -4.27 -32.31
CA THR A 275 -3.55 -2.87 -32.63
C THR A 275 -2.28 -2.01 -32.50
N LEU A 276 -1.51 -2.18 -31.41
CA LEU A 276 -0.26 -1.45 -31.24
C LEU A 276 0.74 -1.77 -32.36
N GLU A 277 0.89 -3.04 -32.71
CA GLU A 277 1.86 -3.51 -33.72
C GLU A 277 1.50 -3.16 -35.16
N ASN A 278 0.22 -3.10 -35.49
CA ASN A 278 -0.24 -2.92 -36.87
C ASN A 278 -0.78 -1.51 -37.15
N ASP A 279 -1.51 -0.93 -36.20
CA ASP A 279 -2.23 0.35 -36.38
C ASP A 279 -1.51 1.52 -35.71
N GLY A 280 -0.51 1.22 -34.87
CA GLY A 280 0.35 2.20 -34.24
C GLY A 280 -0.20 2.81 -32.94
N ILE A 281 0.60 3.74 -32.40
CA ILE A 281 0.44 4.28 -31.05
C ILE A 281 -0.88 5.05 -30.88
N ASN A 282 -1.19 5.96 -31.81
CA ASN A 282 -2.33 6.85 -31.67
C ASN A 282 -3.64 6.05 -31.71
N ARG A 283 -3.77 5.09 -32.62
CA ARG A 283 -4.94 4.22 -32.71
C ARG A 283 -5.08 3.33 -31.47
N PHE A 284 -3.96 2.83 -30.97
CA PHE A 284 -3.94 2.05 -29.74
C PHE A 284 -4.47 2.88 -28.54
N LEU A 285 -4.00 4.11 -28.36
CA LEU A 285 -4.47 4.99 -27.29
C LEU A 285 -5.86 5.58 -27.53
N GLU A 286 -6.36 5.62 -28.74
CA GLU A 286 -7.74 6.00 -29.06
C GLU A 286 -8.74 4.91 -28.61
N LEU A 287 -8.43 3.65 -28.89
CA LEU A 287 -9.32 2.51 -28.66
C LEU A 287 -9.29 1.97 -27.23
N TYR A 288 -8.14 2.03 -26.58
CA TYR A 288 -7.98 1.35 -25.31
C TYR A 288 -7.72 2.33 -24.16
N ARG A 289 -8.35 2.02 -23.01
CA ARG A 289 -8.13 2.68 -21.72
C ARG A 289 -8.10 1.61 -20.65
N TYR A 290 -7.13 1.74 -19.75
CA TYR A 290 -7.02 0.85 -18.61
C TYR A 290 -6.50 1.61 -17.40
N ASN A 291 -7.37 1.91 -16.44
CA ASN A 291 -7.02 2.63 -15.22
C ASN A 291 -6.83 1.63 -14.07
N ASN A 292 -5.62 1.09 -13.96
CA ASN A 292 -5.21 0.30 -12.79
C ASN A 292 -3.86 0.81 -12.28
N ARG A 293 -3.91 1.96 -11.61
CA ARG A 293 -2.71 2.64 -11.08
C ARG A 293 -1.86 1.74 -10.20
N ILE A 294 -2.50 0.79 -9.48
CA ILE A 294 -1.82 -0.06 -8.51
C ILE A 294 -0.83 -1.01 -9.18
N VAL A 295 -1.16 -1.55 -10.36
CA VAL A 295 -0.31 -2.52 -11.07
C VAL A 295 0.65 -1.89 -12.07
N GLU A 296 0.54 -0.57 -12.32
CA GLU A 296 1.40 0.14 -13.26
C GLU A 296 2.89 -0.09 -12.96
N GLN A 297 3.29 0.17 -11.71
CA GLN A 297 4.68 0.00 -11.29
C GLN A 297 5.17 -1.44 -11.44
N ALA A 298 4.32 -2.43 -11.17
CA ALA A 298 4.68 -3.84 -11.35
C ALA A 298 4.95 -4.17 -12.82
N HIS A 299 4.06 -3.75 -13.73
CA HIS A 299 4.25 -3.93 -15.15
C HIS A 299 5.51 -3.20 -15.65
N ARG A 300 5.73 -1.97 -15.23
CA ARG A 300 6.90 -1.19 -15.63
C ARG A 300 8.21 -1.84 -15.19
N LEU A 301 8.34 -2.20 -13.92
CA LEU A 301 9.53 -2.84 -13.38
C LEU A 301 9.81 -4.23 -14.01
N LEU A 302 8.77 -5.04 -14.22
CA LEU A 302 8.90 -6.31 -14.95
C LEU A 302 9.27 -6.08 -16.41
N GLY A 303 8.68 -5.09 -17.06
CA GLY A 303 9.01 -4.71 -18.43
C GLY A 303 10.49 -4.34 -18.59
N PHE A 304 11.02 -3.54 -17.68
CA PHE A 304 12.45 -3.21 -17.66
C PHE A 304 13.32 -4.45 -17.41
N TYR A 305 13.00 -5.23 -16.38
CA TYR A 305 13.74 -6.45 -16.05
C TYR A 305 13.74 -7.46 -17.21
N TYR A 306 12.60 -7.67 -17.85
CA TYR A 306 12.50 -8.60 -18.98
C TYR A 306 13.20 -8.08 -20.24
N THR A 307 13.24 -6.77 -20.44
CA THR A 307 14.04 -6.19 -21.52
C THR A 307 15.54 -6.45 -21.28
N MET A 308 16.02 -6.26 -20.04
CA MET A 308 17.41 -6.58 -19.65
C MET A 308 17.76 -8.06 -19.89
N SER A 309 16.85 -8.95 -19.51
CA SER A 309 17.03 -10.39 -19.64
C SER A 309 16.71 -10.96 -21.02
N GLY A 310 16.29 -10.08 -21.97
CA GLY A 310 15.96 -10.49 -23.34
C GLY A 310 14.68 -11.29 -23.50
N ARG A 311 13.79 -11.26 -22.50
CA ARG A 311 12.55 -12.05 -22.52
C ARG A 311 11.47 -11.39 -23.40
N PRO A 312 10.74 -12.17 -24.22
CA PRO A 312 9.71 -11.63 -25.12
C PRO A 312 8.53 -10.99 -24.41
N SER A 313 8.20 -11.41 -23.17
CA SER A 313 7.15 -10.82 -22.36
C SER A 313 7.39 -9.34 -21.96
N ALA A 314 8.60 -8.81 -22.15
CA ALA A 314 8.93 -7.42 -21.93
C ALA A 314 7.97 -6.45 -22.64
N GLN A 315 7.68 -6.72 -23.93
CA GLN A 315 6.79 -5.90 -24.74
C GLN A 315 5.38 -5.77 -24.13
N GLN A 316 4.83 -6.89 -23.65
CA GLN A 316 3.47 -6.89 -23.08
C GLN A 316 3.42 -6.10 -21.78
N HIS A 317 4.36 -6.29 -20.87
CA HIS A 317 4.41 -5.54 -19.63
C HIS A 317 4.61 -4.04 -19.86
N LEU A 318 5.53 -3.65 -20.76
CA LEU A 318 5.73 -2.24 -21.11
C LEU A 318 4.52 -1.62 -21.79
N MET A 319 3.81 -2.37 -22.63
CA MET A 319 2.56 -1.93 -23.26
C MET A 319 1.48 -1.64 -22.21
N PHE A 320 1.32 -2.51 -21.20
CA PHE A 320 0.37 -2.27 -20.12
C PHE A 320 0.76 -1.06 -19.27
N ALA A 321 2.03 -0.94 -18.87
CA ALA A 321 2.51 0.23 -18.14
C ALA A 321 2.24 1.53 -18.93
N PHE A 322 2.59 1.55 -20.22
CA PHE A 322 2.35 2.67 -21.12
C PHE A 322 0.85 3.01 -21.26
N LEU A 323 -0.01 2.01 -21.40
CA LEU A 323 -1.45 2.20 -21.50
C LEU A 323 -2.03 2.80 -20.22
N ILE A 324 -1.63 2.27 -19.06
CA ILE A 324 -2.09 2.76 -17.74
C ILE A 324 -1.63 4.22 -17.55
N GLN A 325 -0.36 4.50 -17.79
CA GLN A 325 0.20 5.84 -17.65
C GLN A 325 -0.57 6.86 -18.51
N ASN A 326 -0.80 6.56 -19.79
CA ASN A 326 -1.55 7.45 -20.68
C ASN A 326 -3.02 7.55 -20.31
N THR A 327 -3.64 6.46 -19.84
CA THR A 327 -5.02 6.51 -19.35
C THR A 327 -5.16 7.48 -18.19
N ILE A 328 -4.26 7.42 -17.21
CA ILE A 328 -4.25 8.32 -16.06
C ILE A 328 -4.07 9.78 -16.50
N ILE A 329 -3.14 10.06 -17.42
CA ILE A 329 -2.90 11.40 -17.96
C ILE A 329 -4.16 11.93 -18.67
N ILE A 330 -4.76 11.13 -19.55
CA ILE A 330 -5.95 11.52 -20.31
C ILE A 330 -7.14 11.77 -19.38
N GLU A 331 -7.33 10.93 -18.37
CA GLU A 331 -8.42 11.10 -17.40
C GLU A 331 -8.21 12.35 -16.53
N GLU A 332 -6.95 12.66 -16.14
CA GLU A 332 -6.65 13.88 -15.42
C GLU A 332 -6.88 15.14 -16.28
N LEU A 333 -6.52 15.11 -17.55
CA LEU A 333 -6.83 16.19 -18.47
C LEU A 333 -8.34 16.38 -18.65
N ARG A 334 -9.11 15.31 -18.83
CA ARG A 334 -10.57 15.37 -18.93
C ARG A 334 -11.25 15.90 -17.67
N ARG A 335 -10.68 15.63 -16.52
CA ARG A 335 -11.19 16.14 -15.24
C ARG A 335 -11.02 17.67 -15.15
N ARG A 336 -9.97 18.22 -15.76
CA ARG A 336 -9.65 19.64 -15.76
C ARG A 336 -10.28 20.41 -16.92
N GLN A 337 -10.36 19.75 -18.07
CA GLN A 337 -10.86 20.30 -19.31
C GLN A 337 -11.95 19.35 -19.81
N PHE A 338 -13.21 19.72 -19.57
CA PHE A 338 -14.37 18.86 -19.86
C PHE A 338 -14.47 18.47 -21.34
N ASP A 339 -14.00 19.32 -22.23
CA ASP A 339 -14.01 19.15 -23.69
C ASP A 339 -12.72 18.50 -24.23
N PHE A 340 -11.79 18.10 -23.38
CA PHE A 340 -10.55 17.46 -23.81
C PHE A 340 -10.81 16.16 -24.57
N VAL A 341 -10.33 16.10 -25.81
CA VAL A 341 -10.36 14.92 -26.67
C VAL A 341 -8.93 14.53 -27.03
N PHE A 342 -8.57 13.29 -26.79
CA PHE A 342 -7.28 12.75 -27.23
C PHE A 342 -7.25 12.68 -28.77
N THR A 343 -6.26 13.26 -29.41
CA THR A 343 -6.03 13.23 -30.87
C THR A 343 -4.81 12.38 -31.20
N ASP A 344 -3.68 12.71 -30.63
CA ASP A 344 -2.40 12.01 -30.85
C ASP A 344 -1.45 12.22 -29.66
N LEU A 345 -0.37 11.44 -29.65
CA LEU A 345 0.58 11.44 -28.56
C LEU A 345 1.36 12.77 -28.45
N SER A 346 1.59 13.47 -29.57
CA SER A 346 2.32 14.75 -29.56
C SER A 346 1.48 15.84 -28.93
N SER A 347 0.20 15.94 -29.30
CA SER A 347 -0.76 16.86 -28.67
C SER A 347 -0.92 16.58 -27.18
N LEU A 348 -0.94 15.31 -26.80
CA LEU A 348 -0.97 14.91 -25.38
C LEU A 348 0.28 15.43 -24.63
N ALA A 349 1.45 15.31 -25.22
CA ALA A 349 2.70 15.80 -24.63
C ALA A 349 2.71 17.33 -24.48
N GLU A 350 2.12 18.08 -25.40
CA GLU A 350 1.95 19.52 -25.27
C GLU A 350 1.10 19.89 -24.07
N GLU A 351 -0.01 19.15 -23.82
CA GLU A 351 -0.86 19.38 -22.65
C GLU A 351 -0.17 18.98 -21.33
N ILE A 352 0.62 17.90 -21.34
CA ILE A 352 1.46 17.52 -20.20
C ILE A 352 2.43 18.66 -19.85
N ASN A 353 3.09 19.24 -20.85
CA ASN A 353 4.09 20.29 -20.67
C ASN A 353 3.51 21.60 -20.10
N LYS A 354 2.23 21.87 -20.32
CA LYS A 354 1.52 23.01 -19.74
C LYS A 354 1.11 22.80 -18.28
N ASN A 355 1.23 21.57 -17.76
CA ASN A 355 0.70 21.21 -16.45
C ASN A 355 1.79 20.64 -15.54
N ALA A 356 2.20 21.41 -14.53
CA ALA A 356 3.27 21.02 -13.59
C ALA A 356 2.98 19.71 -12.83
N LEU A 357 1.71 19.41 -12.51
CA LEU A 357 1.35 18.16 -11.83
C LEU A 357 1.48 16.95 -12.75
N LEU A 358 1.12 17.09 -14.03
CA LEU A 358 1.31 16.03 -15.01
C LEU A 358 2.79 15.81 -15.32
N LEU A 359 3.60 16.89 -15.37
CA LEU A 359 5.05 16.77 -15.50
C LEU A 359 5.66 16.03 -14.30
N SER A 360 5.22 16.34 -13.08
CA SER A 360 5.66 15.62 -11.88
C SER A 360 5.31 14.13 -11.97
N TYR A 361 4.06 13.80 -12.33
CA TYR A 361 3.63 12.43 -12.52
C TYR A 361 4.44 11.68 -13.58
N VAL A 362 4.66 12.29 -14.76
CA VAL A 362 5.44 11.72 -15.87
C VAL A 362 6.87 11.37 -15.43
N ASN A 363 7.48 12.25 -14.62
CA ASN A 363 8.83 12.00 -14.07
C ASN A 363 8.79 10.89 -13.00
N GLU A 364 7.80 10.88 -12.12
CA GLU A 364 7.65 9.87 -11.07
C GLU A 364 7.49 8.45 -11.64
N VAL A 365 6.66 8.30 -12.68
CA VAL A 365 6.41 7.00 -13.30
C VAL A 365 7.43 6.61 -14.38
N GLU A 366 8.55 7.33 -14.51
CA GLU A 366 9.58 7.10 -15.54
C GLU A 366 8.97 6.94 -16.95
N TYR A 367 8.01 7.79 -17.29
CA TYR A 367 7.22 7.69 -18.53
C TYR A 367 8.08 7.61 -19.79
N TYR A 368 9.03 8.53 -19.96
CA TYR A 368 9.88 8.55 -21.15
C TYR A 368 10.78 7.32 -21.26
N LYS A 369 11.24 6.79 -20.14
CA LYS A 369 11.96 5.50 -20.08
C LYS A 369 11.05 4.35 -20.53
N THR A 370 9.81 4.32 -20.06
CA THR A 370 8.82 3.31 -20.48
C THR A 370 8.58 3.37 -21.99
N VAL A 371 8.37 4.55 -22.53
CA VAL A 371 8.21 4.79 -23.99
C VAL A 371 9.41 4.31 -24.77
N TYR A 372 10.62 4.64 -24.32
CA TYR A 372 11.87 4.24 -24.98
C TYR A 372 12.00 2.72 -25.08
N TYR A 373 11.82 2.04 -23.94
CA TYR A 373 12.00 0.59 -23.91
C TYR A 373 10.85 -0.18 -24.55
N LEU A 374 9.64 0.38 -24.59
CA LEU A 374 8.57 -0.18 -25.41
C LEU A 374 8.94 -0.14 -26.89
N GLY A 375 9.49 0.98 -27.37
CA GLY A 375 10.06 1.08 -28.72
C GLY A 375 11.16 0.04 -28.97
N ALA A 376 12.10 -0.10 -28.03
CA ALA A 376 13.19 -1.08 -28.13
C ALA A 376 12.71 -2.54 -28.16
N SER A 377 11.67 -2.87 -27.37
CA SER A 377 11.06 -4.21 -27.38
C SER A 377 10.33 -4.52 -28.68
N LEU A 378 9.63 -3.53 -29.25
CA LEU A 378 8.98 -3.62 -30.57
C LEU A 378 10.02 -3.78 -31.70
N TYR A 379 11.12 -3.03 -31.65
CA TYR A 379 12.23 -3.20 -32.60
C TYR A 379 12.80 -4.61 -32.55
N ARG A 380 13.03 -5.16 -31.37
CA ARG A 380 13.48 -6.54 -31.18
C ARG A 380 12.52 -7.59 -31.75
N SER A 381 11.22 -7.34 -31.68
CA SER A 381 10.18 -8.21 -32.27
C SER A 381 9.95 -7.98 -33.78
N GLY A 382 10.79 -7.13 -34.43
CA GLY A 382 10.72 -6.85 -35.87
C GLY A 382 9.66 -5.82 -36.25
N ARG A 383 9.02 -5.13 -35.29
CA ARG A 383 8.00 -4.09 -35.53
C ARG A 383 8.66 -2.70 -35.69
N ILE A 384 9.54 -2.61 -36.71
CA ILE A 384 10.44 -1.46 -36.89
C ILE A 384 9.68 -0.13 -37.06
N THR A 385 8.61 -0.12 -37.86
CA THR A 385 7.81 1.09 -38.11
C THR A 385 7.23 1.68 -36.82
N VAL A 386 6.66 0.82 -35.98
CA VAL A 386 6.05 1.24 -34.70
C VAL A 386 7.14 1.67 -33.72
N ALA A 387 8.25 0.93 -33.63
CA ALA A 387 9.40 1.30 -32.81
C ALA A 387 9.93 2.71 -33.18
N ASN A 388 10.09 2.97 -34.47
CA ASN A 388 10.49 4.30 -34.95
C ASN A 388 9.46 5.39 -34.59
N GLY A 389 8.17 5.07 -34.55
CA GLY A 389 7.13 5.99 -34.07
C GLY A 389 7.33 6.40 -32.62
N PHE A 390 7.65 5.46 -31.74
CA PHE A 390 7.96 5.75 -30.32
C PHE A 390 9.23 6.60 -30.19
N TRP A 391 10.29 6.25 -30.90
CA TRP A 391 11.55 7.01 -30.84
C TRP A 391 11.44 8.39 -31.48
N SER A 392 10.65 8.55 -32.56
CA SER A 392 10.34 9.86 -33.19
C SER A 392 9.60 10.77 -32.23
N PHE A 393 8.61 10.21 -31.52
CA PHE A 393 7.93 10.94 -30.45
C PHE A 393 8.91 11.42 -29.39
N LEU A 394 9.77 10.54 -28.84
CA LEU A 394 10.75 10.91 -27.82
C LEU A 394 11.76 11.95 -28.33
N ALA A 395 12.22 11.80 -29.58
CA ALA A 395 13.16 12.73 -30.19
C ALA A 395 12.60 14.16 -30.30
N SER A 396 11.26 14.29 -30.36
CA SER A 396 10.57 15.58 -30.38
C SER A 396 10.31 16.18 -28.99
N GLN A 397 10.62 15.45 -27.88
CA GLN A 397 10.32 15.88 -26.52
C GLN A 397 11.56 16.31 -25.75
N PRO A 398 11.85 17.63 -25.62
CA PRO A 398 13.02 18.11 -24.88
C PRO A 398 13.01 17.69 -23.40
N GLN A 399 11.83 17.54 -22.81
CA GLN A 399 11.64 17.14 -21.42
C GLN A 399 12.01 15.67 -21.15
N ALA A 400 12.14 14.86 -22.20
CA ALA A 400 12.58 13.47 -22.09
C ALA A 400 14.07 13.33 -21.71
N GLY A 401 14.86 14.44 -21.75
CA GLY A 401 16.24 14.47 -21.30
C GLY A 401 17.13 13.43 -22.02
N GLU A 402 17.72 12.51 -21.27
CA GLU A 402 18.58 11.47 -21.85
C GLU A 402 17.83 10.55 -22.83
N TRP A 403 16.55 10.32 -22.62
CA TRP A 403 15.73 9.45 -23.48
C TRP A 403 15.50 10.08 -24.86
N GLN A 404 15.44 11.41 -24.94
CA GLN A 404 15.44 12.13 -26.22
C GLN A 404 16.73 11.82 -26.99
N SER A 405 17.88 12.02 -26.35
CA SER A 405 19.18 11.80 -26.98
C SER A 405 19.36 10.35 -27.45
N ARG A 406 18.97 9.39 -26.62
CA ARG A 406 19.01 7.97 -26.99
C ARG A 406 18.07 7.65 -28.16
N ALA A 407 16.86 8.22 -28.18
CA ALA A 407 15.91 8.02 -29.26
C ALA A 407 16.45 8.55 -30.61
N ILE A 408 17.10 9.71 -30.58
CA ILE A 408 17.77 10.29 -31.79
C ILE A 408 18.84 9.32 -32.32
N VAL A 409 19.64 8.71 -31.43
CA VAL A 409 20.66 7.72 -31.83
C VAL A 409 19.99 6.49 -32.45
N GLN A 410 18.94 5.96 -31.84
CA GLN A 410 18.20 4.80 -32.37
C GLN A 410 17.58 5.07 -33.75
N LEU A 411 17.06 6.27 -33.98
CA LEU A 411 16.50 6.64 -35.31
C LEU A 411 17.59 6.70 -36.41
N ARG A 412 18.83 7.05 -36.05
CA ARG A 412 19.95 7.10 -37.01
C ARG A 412 20.58 5.74 -37.27
N SER A 413 20.75 4.95 -36.22
CA SER A 413 21.38 3.63 -36.24
C SER A 413 20.77 2.72 -35.18
N PRO A 414 19.65 2.08 -35.49
CA PRO A 414 18.95 1.22 -34.53
C PRO A 414 19.86 0.08 -34.06
N GLN A 415 19.96 -0.07 -32.75
CA GLN A 415 20.73 -1.12 -32.11
C GLN A 415 19.91 -1.80 -31.03
N LEU A 416 20.15 -3.10 -30.83
CA LEU A 416 19.65 -3.84 -29.70
C LEU A 416 20.49 -3.47 -28.46
N GLU A 417 20.06 -2.46 -27.73
CA GLU A 417 20.71 -2.10 -26.48
C GLU A 417 20.35 -3.10 -25.38
N PRO A 418 21.32 -3.70 -24.71
CA PRO A 418 21.06 -4.28 -23.40
C PRO A 418 20.82 -3.17 -22.42
N ILE A 419 19.73 -3.23 -21.65
CA ILE A 419 19.56 -2.31 -20.51
C ILE A 419 20.62 -2.71 -19.48
N ILE A 420 21.67 -1.91 -19.36
CA ILE A 420 22.58 -1.98 -18.22
C ILE A 420 22.09 -0.93 -17.22
N GLU A 421 21.13 -1.28 -16.37
CA GLU A 421 20.92 -0.53 -15.14
C GLU A 421 22.14 -0.84 -14.26
N ARG A 422 23.08 0.09 -14.24
CA ARG A 422 24.08 0.09 -13.18
C ARG A 422 23.34 0.49 -11.89
N PRO A 423 23.61 -0.19 -10.78
CA PRO A 423 23.01 0.11 -9.49
C PRO A 423 23.30 1.54 -9.04
#